data_165b0e98f34f3e2ee7f2e417ff87415b
#
_entry.id   165b0e98f34f3e2ee7f2e417ff87415b
#
_cell.length_a   1.000
_cell.length_b   1.000
_cell.length_c   1.000
_cell.angle_alpha   90.00
_cell.angle_beta   90.00
_cell.angle_gamma   90.00
#
_symmetry.space_group_name_H-M   'P 1'
#
loop_
_entity.id
_entity.type
_entity.pdbx_description
1 polymer ?
#
loop_
_entity_poly.entity_id
_entity_poly.type
_entity_poly.pdbx_seq_one_letter_code
_entity_poly.pdbx_strand_id
1 'polypeptide(L)'
;MGLIKAAAGAFGGTMADQWKEFFYCDAIDKDVLVVKGEKRVGGRSSNKKGSDNIISSGSGIAVADGQCMIIVEQGKVVEVCAEPGQFTYDASTEPSIFAGSLGEGIHRTFDTVKKRFTFGGDTGKDQRVYYFNTKELVDNKFGTANPIPFRVVDRNIGLDIDVSVRCNGVYSYKIVDPLLFYTNVCGNVEQQYDREEIEVQLKTEFVRDRKST
;
A
#
# COMPACT_ATOMS: atom_id res chain seq x y z
N MET A 1 -3.90 -23.93 -0.50
CA MET A 1 -2.66 -23.42 -1.13
C MET A 1 -3.04 -22.13 -1.85
N GLY A 2 -2.24 -21.07 -1.72
CA GLY A 2 -2.56 -19.76 -2.27
C GLY A 2 -2.25 -19.62 -3.76
N LEU A 3 -2.71 -18.50 -4.34
CA LEU A 3 -2.43 -18.12 -5.73
C LEU A 3 -0.94 -17.92 -6.01
N ILE A 4 -0.17 -17.54 -5.00
CA ILE A 4 1.29 -17.46 -5.08
C ILE A 4 1.95 -18.57 -4.27
N LYS A 5 2.93 -19.20 -4.89
CA LYS A 5 3.78 -20.21 -4.27
C LYS A 5 5.20 -19.67 -4.15
N ALA A 6 5.80 -19.84 -2.98
CA ALA A 6 7.21 -19.53 -2.82
C ALA A 6 8.02 -20.35 -3.82
N ALA A 7 8.84 -19.69 -4.62
CA ALA A 7 9.78 -20.38 -5.48
C ALA A 7 10.83 -21.08 -4.59
N ALA A 8 10.88 -22.39 -4.65
CA ALA A 8 11.84 -23.16 -3.87
C ALA A 8 13.27 -22.77 -4.28
N GLY A 9 13.95 -22.07 -3.40
CA GLY A 9 15.35 -21.71 -3.56
C GLY A 9 15.57 -20.29 -4.08
N ALA A 10 16.10 -19.45 -3.20
CA ALA A 10 16.61 -18.13 -3.48
C ALA A 10 17.70 -18.19 -4.56
N PHE A 11 17.41 -17.72 -5.76
CA PHE A 11 18.43 -17.59 -6.78
C PHE A 11 18.30 -16.24 -7.48
N GLY A 12 19.37 -15.46 -7.35
CA GLY A 12 19.51 -14.14 -7.93
C GLY A 12 19.32 -14.10 -9.45
N GLY A 13 19.11 -12.91 -9.95
CA GLY A 13 19.12 -12.36 -11.33
C GLY A 13 18.90 -13.26 -12.56
N THR A 14 19.41 -14.47 -12.56
CA THR A 14 19.31 -15.44 -13.69
C THR A 14 17.94 -16.08 -13.84
N MET A 15 17.13 -16.11 -12.79
CA MET A 15 15.80 -16.75 -12.85
C MET A 15 14.72 -15.83 -13.45
N ALA A 16 14.84 -14.52 -13.27
CA ALA A 16 13.90 -13.56 -13.86
C ALA A 16 13.83 -13.68 -15.41
N ASP A 17 14.93 -14.10 -16.05
CA ASP A 17 14.97 -14.30 -17.50
C ASP A 17 14.27 -15.61 -17.96
N GLN A 18 13.92 -16.51 -17.04
CA GLN A 18 13.24 -17.76 -17.35
C GLN A 18 11.71 -17.65 -17.30
N TRP A 19 11.19 -16.60 -16.69
CA TRP A 19 9.76 -16.39 -16.53
C TRP A 19 9.14 -15.79 -17.81
N LYS A 20 7.95 -16.23 -18.15
CA LYS A 20 7.20 -15.67 -19.29
C LYS A 20 6.88 -14.20 -19.08
N GLU A 21 6.48 -13.86 -17.87
CA GLU A 21 6.14 -12.53 -17.39
C GLU A 21 6.68 -12.37 -15.97
N PHE A 22 7.15 -11.20 -15.63
CA PHE A 22 7.68 -10.89 -14.31
C PHE A 22 7.14 -9.55 -13.82
N PHE A 23 6.51 -9.56 -12.66
CA PHE A 23 5.98 -8.36 -12.02
C PHE A 23 6.89 -7.96 -10.87
N TYR A 24 7.22 -6.70 -10.81
CA TYR A 24 8.12 -6.16 -9.80
C TYR A 24 7.88 -4.67 -9.58
N CYS A 25 8.44 -4.16 -8.50
CA CYS A 25 8.65 -2.74 -8.24
C CYS A 25 10.06 -2.61 -7.68
N ASP A 26 10.96 -1.92 -8.39
CA ASP A 26 12.36 -1.82 -7.99
C ASP A 26 12.51 -1.10 -6.64
N ALA A 27 12.09 0.14 -6.59
CA ALA A 27 12.14 0.95 -5.39
C ALA A 27 10.94 1.89 -5.35
N ILE A 28 10.25 1.91 -4.22
CA ILE A 28 9.22 2.91 -3.98
C ILE A 28 9.90 4.14 -3.38
N ASP A 29 9.72 5.29 -4.03
CA ASP A 29 10.22 6.56 -3.52
C ASP A 29 9.58 6.87 -2.14
N LYS A 30 10.30 7.61 -1.30
CA LYS A 30 9.82 8.02 0.03
C LYS A 30 8.53 8.84 0.00
N ASP A 31 8.25 9.50 -1.11
CA ASP A 31 7.07 10.35 -1.28
C ASP A 31 5.91 9.61 -1.98
N VAL A 32 6.08 8.31 -2.29
CA VAL A 32 5.07 7.47 -2.92
C VAL A 32 4.59 6.41 -1.94
N LEU A 33 3.27 6.27 -1.84
CA LEU A 33 2.60 5.31 -0.95
C LEU A 33 2.23 4.01 -1.66
N VAL A 34 1.78 4.10 -2.90
CA VAL A 34 1.36 2.96 -3.70
C VAL A 34 1.84 3.12 -5.14
N VAL A 35 2.33 2.03 -5.73
CA VAL A 35 2.77 1.98 -7.13
C VAL A 35 2.10 0.79 -7.82
N LYS A 36 1.65 0.99 -9.05
CA LYS A 36 1.27 -0.13 -9.92
C LYS A 36 2.52 -0.89 -10.33
N GLY A 37 2.51 -2.21 -10.17
CA GLY A 37 3.64 -3.07 -10.52
C GLY A 37 3.99 -3.01 -12.00
N GLU A 38 5.28 -2.99 -12.27
CA GLU A 38 5.81 -3.06 -13.63
C GLU A 38 5.78 -4.49 -14.13
N LYS A 39 5.37 -4.66 -15.39
CA LYS A 39 5.36 -5.94 -16.09
C LYS A 39 6.55 -6.03 -17.03
N ARG A 40 7.45 -6.95 -16.76
CA ARG A 40 8.54 -7.30 -17.69
C ARG A 40 8.20 -8.57 -18.45
N VAL A 41 8.21 -8.51 -19.75
CA VAL A 41 7.95 -9.66 -20.64
C VAL A 41 9.30 -10.18 -21.14
N GLY A 42 9.62 -11.44 -20.82
CA GLY A 42 10.84 -12.08 -21.27
C GLY A 42 10.85 -12.28 -22.81
N GLY A 43 12.05 -12.26 -23.41
CA GLY A 43 12.22 -12.39 -24.87
C GLY A 43 11.68 -13.68 -25.48
N ARG A 44 11.36 -14.68 -24.65
CA ARG A 44 10.76 -15.98 -25.03
C ARG A 44 9.24 -16.02 -24.94
N SER A 45 8.60 -14.97 -24.42
CA SER A 45 7.15 -14.90 -24.37
C SER A 45 6.58 -14.58 -25.75
N SER A 46 5.66 -15.40 -26.22
CA SER A 46 4.88 -15.12 -27.43
C SER A 46 3.84 -14.01 -27.22
N ASN A 47 3.62 -13.58 -25.97
CA ASN A 47 2.57 -12.63 -25.58
C ASN A 47 3.07 -11.18 -25.54
N LYS A 48 3.77 -10.73 -26.58
CA LYS A 48 4.25 -9.34 -26.70
C LYS A 48 3.15 -8.29 -26.87
N LYS A 49 1.91 -8.72 -27.10
CA LYS A 49 0.73 -7.86 -27.31
C LYS A 49 -0.32 -8.04 -26.22
N GLY A 50 -0.01 -8.80 -25.15
CA GLY A 50 -0.92 -9.00 -24.04
C GLY A 50 -1.17 -7.71 -23.26
N SER A 51 -2.40 -7.52 -22.80
CA SER A 51 -2.76 -6.42 -21.92
C SER A 51 -1.89 -6.43 -20.67
N ASP A 52 -1.43 -5.26 -20.22
CA ASP A 52 -0.67 -5.12 -18.97
C ASP A 52 -1.48 -5.55 -17.73
N ASN A 53 -2.78 -5.66 -17.88
CA ASN A 53 -3.74 -6.03 -16.86
C ASN A 53 -4.10 -7.53 -16.88
N ILE A 54 -3.22 -8.39 -17.34
CA ILE A 54 -3.40 -9.86 -17.30
C ILE A 54 -2.15 -10.49 -16.72
N ILE A 55 -2.33 -11.33 -15.71
CA ILE A 55 -1.26 -12.12 -15.09
C ILE A 55 -1.41 -13.57 -15.55
N SER A 56 -0.47 -14.04 -16.35
CA SER A 56 -0.48 -15.44 -16.81
C SER A 56 -0.09 -16.38 -15.69
N SER A 57 -0.71 -17.57 -15.64
CA SER A 57 -0.28 -18.61 -14.72
C SER A 57 1.17 -19.03 -15.00
N GLY A 58 1.99 -19.05 -13.97
CA GLY A 58 3.43 -19.25 -14.05
C GLY A 58 4.24 -17.97 -14.16
N SER A 59 3.61 -16.78 -14.07
CA SER A 59 4.32 -15.50 -13.97
C SER A 59 5.08 -15.39 -12.64
N GLY A 60 6.24 -14.74 -12.68
CA GLY A 60 7.01 -14.40 -11.49
C GLY A 60 6.51 -13.09 -10.87
N ILE A 61 6.52 -13.03 -9.54
CA ILE A 61 6.21 -11.82 -8.79
C ILE A 61 7.30 -11.63 -7.74
N ALA A 62 7.96 -10.47 -7.75
CA ALA A 62 8.94 -10.12 -6.73
C ALA A 62 8.32 -9.15 -5.73
N VAL A 63 8.62 -9.35 -4.45
CA VAL A 63 8.29 -8.45 -3.35
C VAL A 63 9.60 -8.09 -2.65
N ALA A 64 9.92 -6.81 -2.58
CA ALA A 64 11.11 -6.35 -1.88
C ALA A 64 10.80 -6.08 -0.39
N ASP A 65 11.86 -6.00 0.41
CA ASP A 65 11.73 -5.62 1.82
C ASP A 65 11.15 -4.21 1.95
N GLY A 66 10.22 -4.04 2.89
CA GLY A 66 9.49 -2.79 3.07
C GLY A 66 8.40 -2.52 2.04
N GLN A 67 8.02 -3.55 1.27
CA GLN A 67 6.88 -3.53 0.36
C GLN A 67 5.82 -4.54 0.77
N CYS A 68 4.57 -4.25 0.47
CA CYS A 68 3.49 -5.23 0.46
C CYS A 68 2.85 -5.24 -0.92
N MET A 69 2.76 -6.40 -1.52
CA MET A 69 2.13 -6.62 -2.82
C MET A 69 0.67 -7.04 -2.64
N ILE A 70 -0.20 -6.48 -3.48
CA ILE A 70 -1.61 -6.86 -3.57
C ILE A 70 -1.94 -7.17 -5.03
N ILE A 71 -2.62 -8.29 -5.28
CA ILE A 71 -3.21 -8.60 -6.58
C ILE A 71 -4.70 -8.27 -6.52
N VAL A 72 -5.13 -7.48 -7.48
CA VAL A 72 -6.53 -7.09 -7.66
C VAL A 72 -7.04 -7.70 -8.94
N GLU A 73 -8.15 -8.43 -8.86
CA GLU A 73 -8.84 -9.03 -10.01
C GLU A 73 -10.26 -8.46 -10.10
N GLN A 74 -10.58 -7.80 -11.20
CA GLN A 74 -11.90 -7.17 -11.41
C GLN A 74 -12.32 -6.25 -10.23
N GLY A 75 -11.39 -5.46 -9.72
CA GLY A 75 -11.61 -4.57 -8.58
C GLY A 75 -11.65 -5.25 -7.20
N LYS A 76 -11.41 -6.57 -7.12
CA LYS A 76 -11.36 -7.33 -5.87
C LYS A 76 -9.93 -7.72 -5.55
N VAL A 77 -9.54 -7.55 -4.30
CA VAL A 77 -8.27 -8.09 -3.81
C VAL A 77 -8.37 -9.62 -3.73
N VAL A 78 -7.51 -10.31 -4.44
CA VAL A 78 -7.46 -11.78 -4.49
C VAL A 78 -6.22 -12.34 -3.81
N GLU A 79 -5.16 -11.53 -3.68
CA GLU A 79 -3.93 -11.98 -3.02
C GLU A 79 -3.24 -10.81 -2.32
N VAL A 80 -2.59 -11.08 -1.19
CA VAL A 80 -1.76 -10.13 -0.43
C VAL A 80 -0.48 -10.82 -0.01
N CYS A 81 0.67 -10.20 -0.29
CA CYS A 81 1.98 -10.71 0.12
C CYS A 81 2.85 -9.58 0.65
N ALA A 82 3.26 -9.69 1.91
CA ALA A 82 4.22 -8.78 2.54
C ALA A 82 5.54 -9.48 2.90
N GLU A 83 5.68 -10.74 2.52
CA GLU A 83 6.92 -11.48 2.71
C GLU A 83 7.87 -11.17 1.54
N PRO A 84 9.10 -10.68 1.82
CA PRO A 84 10.08 -10.44 0.78
C PRO A 84 10.49 -11.72 0.09
N GLY A 85 10.56 -11.68 -1.24
CA GLY A 85 10.95 -12.85 -2.02
C GLY A 85 10.45 -12.84 -3.45
N GLN A 86 10.64 -13.97 -4.12
CA GLN A 86 10.12 -14.22 -5.46
C GLN A 86 9.11 -15.36 -5.41
N PHE A 87 7.96 -15.11 -6.01
CA PHE A 87 6.81 -16.00 -5.98
C PHE A 87 6.37 -16.32 -7.39
N THR A 88 5.72 -17.48 -7.58
CA THR A 88 5.07 -17.85 -8.83
C THR A 88 3.56 -17.69 -8.69
N TYR A 89 2.95 -16.97 -9.61
CA TYR A 89 1.50 -16.88 -9.71
C TYR A 89 0.91 -18.18 -10.26
N ASP A 90 -0.06 -18.74 -9.55
CA ASP A 90 -0.77 -19.96 -9.96
C ASP A 90 -2.29 -19.74 -9.90
N ALA A 91 -2.85 -19.47 -11.06
CA ALA A 91 -4.30 -19.17 -11.19
C ALA A 91 -5.21 -20.36 -10.84
N SER A 92 -4.67 -21.58 -10.72
CA SER A 92 -5.44 -22.78 -10.39
C SER A 92 -5.67 -22.99 -8.88
N THR A 93 -5.05 -22.15 -8.05
CA THR A 93 -5.13 -22.24 -6.58
C THR A 93 -6.06 -21.20 -5.99
N GLU A 94 -6.61 -21.52 -4.81
CA GLU A 94 -7.43 -20.53 -4.09
C GLU A 94 -6.58 -19.37 -3.56
N PRO A 95 -7.17 -18.16 -3.47
CA PRO A 95 -6.52 -16.98 -2.88
C PRO A 95 -5.96 -17.26 -1.49
N SER A 96 -4.78 -16.74 -1.21
CA SER A 96 -4.15 -16.83 0.11
C SER A 96 -3.52 -15.49 0.52
N ILE A 97 -3.08 -15.44 1.77
CA ILE A 97 -2.42 -14.26 2.32
C ILE A 97 -1.05 -14.65 2.85
N PHE A 98 -0.03 -13.97 2.34
CA PHE A 98 1.31 -13.97 2.91
C PHE A 98 1.54 -12.67 3.66
N ALA A 99 1.04 -12.59 4.90
CA ALA A 99 1.09 -11.37 5.68
C ALA A 99 2.50 -11.02 6.18
N GLY A 100 3.42 -11.98 6.20
CA GLY A 100 4.78 -11.76 6.68
C GLY A 100 4.82 -11.05 8.03
N SER A 101 5.55 -9.96 8.12
CA SER A 101 5.69 -9.14 9.33
C SER A 101 4.48 -8.27 9.66
N LEU A 102 3.49 -8.16 8.78
CA LEU A 102 2.30 -7.31 8.96
C LEU A 102 1.19 -7.95 9.81
N GLY A 103 1.32 -9.23 10.12
CA GLY A 103 0.60 -9.90 11.19
C GLY A 103 -0.90 -10.13 11.00
N GLU A 104 -1.57 -10.41 12.12
CA GLU A 104 -2.98 -10.85 12.16
C GLU A 104 -4.01 -9.83 11.63
N GLY A 105 -3.66 -8.55 11.62
CA GLY A 105 -4.58 -7.49 11.16
C GLY A 105 -5.00 -7.67 9.70
N ILE A 106 -4.04 -7.97 8.83
CA ILE A 106 -4.30 -8.18 7.40
C ILE A 106 -5.14 -9.45 7.17
N HIS A 107 -4.91 -10.53 7.91
CA HIS A 107 -5.73 -11.75 7.80
C HIS A 107 -7.21 -11.45 8.09
N ARG A 108 -7.50 -10.73 9.18
CA ARG A 108 -8.89 -10.37 9.54
C ARG A 108 -9.53 -9.47 8.49
N THR A 109 -8.79 -8.49 7.98
CA THR A 109 -9.28 -7.57 6.96
C THR A 109 -9.57 -8.31 5.66
N PHE A 110 -8.69 -9.19 5.24
CA PHE A 110 -8.86 -9.99 4.02
C PHE A 110 -10.09 -10.90 4.10
N ASP A 111 -10.29 -11.61 5.20
CA ASP A 111 -11.48 -12.45 5.39
C ASP A 111 -12.78 -11.63 5.34
N THR A 112 -12.74 -10.41 5.87
CA THR A 112 -13.87 -9.48 5.83
C THR A 112 -14.14 -8.99 4.41
N VAL A 113 -13.11 -8.64 3.66
CA VAL A 113 -13.22 -8.19 2.27
C VAL A 113 -13.67 -9.34 1.37
N LYS A 114 -13.09 -10.53 1.52
CA LYS A 114 -13.47 -11.73 0.77
C LYS A 114 -14.96 -12.06 0.92
N LYS A 115 -15.49 -11.97 2.14
CA LYS A 115 -16.93 -12.22 2.40
C LYS A 115 -17.87 -11.23 1.70
N ARG A 116 -17.42 -9.99 1.45
CA ARG A 116 -18.24 -8.96 0.79
C ARG A 116 -18.35 -9.14 -0.72
N PHE A 117 -17.45 -9.91 -1.34
CA PHE A 117 -17.25 -9.91 -2.79
C PHE A 117 -17.46 -11.27 -3.48
N THR A 118 -18.29 -12.14 -2.94
CA THR A 118 -18.58 -13.46 -3.53
C THR A 118 -19.58 -13.37 -4.68
N PHE A 119 -19.30 -12.64 -5.77
CA PHE A 119 -20.11 -12.69 -6.99
C PHE A 119 -19.31 -12.39 -8.25
N GLY A 120 -19.46 -13.22 -9.28
CA GLY A 120 -19.22 -12.86 -10.67
C GLY A 120 -18.34 -13.79 -11.48
N GLY A 121 -18.92 -14.24 -12.58
CA GLY A 121 -18.42 -15.23 -13.53
C GLY A 121 -17.18 -14.86 -14.35
N ASP A 122 -16.77 -15.86 -15.08
CA ASP A 122 -15.53 -16.04 -15.84
C ASP A 122 -15.57 -15.27 -17.16
N THR A 123 -15.15 -14.00 -17.17
CA THR A 123 -14.92 -13.22 -18.39
C THR A 123 -13.65 -12.42 -18.22
N GLY A 124 -12.80 -12.39 -19.23
CA GLY A 124 -11.49 -11.75 -19.34
C GLY A 124 -11.05 -10.90 -18.13
N LYS A 125 -10.24 -11.50 -17.28
CA LYS A 125 -9.97 -10.96 -15.94
C LYS A 125 -9.03 -9.77 -16.02
N ASP A 126 -9.50 -8.57 -15.67
CA ASP A 126 -8.63 -7.42 -15.42
C ASP A 126 -7.91 -7.65 -14.10
N GLN A 127 -6.61 -7.93 -14.16
CA GLN A 127 -5.75 -8.24 -13.02
C GLN A 127 -4.66 -7.19 -12.91
N ARG A 128 -4.47 -6.62 -11.72
CA ARG A 128 -3.46 -5.59 -11.46
C ARG A 128 -2.65 -5.96 -10.24
N VAL A 129 -1.37 -5.66 -10.30
CA VAL A 129 -0.46 -5.80 -9.15
C VAL A 129 -0.16 -4.41 -8.62
N TYR A 130 -0.33 -4.21 -7.31
CA TYR A 130 0.04 -2.98 -6.62
C TYR A 130 1.04 -3.27 -5.53
N TYR A 131 1.99 -2.36 -5.36
CA TYR A 131 3.00 -2.40 -4.30
C TYR A 131 2.81 -1.22 -3.36
N PHE A 132 2.68 -1.50 -2.08
CA PHE A 132 2.49 -0.54 -1.01
C PHE A 132 3.79 -0.33 -0.27
N ASN A 133 4.12 0.92 0.02
CA ASN A 133 5.24 1.27 0.87
C ASN A 133 4.86 1.04 2.33
N THR A 134 5.49 0.05 2.98
CA THR A 134 5.26 -0.28 4.39
C THR A 134 6.36 0.25 5.30
N LYS A 135 7.32 1.01 4.74
CA LYS A 135 8.36 1.68 5.51
C LYS A 135 7.78 2.86 6.28
N GLU A 136 8.49 3.29 7.29
CA GLU A 136 8.13 4.48 8.04
C GLU A 136 8.45 5.75 7.22
N LEU A 137 7.44 6.58 7.04
CA LEU A 137 7.50 7.85 6.33
C LEU A 137 7.75 8.95 7.35
N VAL A 138 8.97 9.39 7.43
CA VAL A 138 9.46 10.37 8.40
C VAL A 138 9.39 11.81 7.88
N ASP A 139 9.71 12.78 8.75
CA ASP A 139 9.87 14.21 8.43
C ASP A 139 8.60 14.91 7.90
N ASN A 140 7.41 14.43 8.32
CA ASN A 140 6.16 15.10 8.01
C ASN A 140 5.99 16.33 8.92
N LYS A 141 6.07 17.52 8.35
CA LYS A 141 5.94 18.76 9.10
C LYS A 141 4.49 19.22 9.17
N PHE A 142 4.06 19.62 10.35
CA PHE A 142 2.76 20.28 10.54
C PHE A 142 2.92 21.60 11.30
N GLY A 143 1.96 22.49 11.13
CA GLY A 143 1.95 23.74 11.86
C GLY A 143 0.68 24.55 11.65
N THR A 144 0.43 25.49 12.54
CA THR A 144 -0.67 26.46 12.41
C THR A 144 -0.28 27.55 11.42
N ALA A 145 -1.05 27.72 10.35
CA ALA A 145 -0.83 28.78 9.36
C ALA A 145 -0.98 30.18 10.01
N ASN A 146 -2.03 30.36 10.82
CA ASN A 146 -2.31 31.60 11.54
C ASN A 146 -2.18 31.38 13.04
N PRO A 147 -1.71 32.40 13.80
CA PRO A 147 -1.72 32.35 15.26
C PRO A 147 -3.14 32.15 15.78
N ILE A 148 -3.27 31.29 16.79
CA ILE A 148 -4.54 31.03 17.47
C ILE A 148 -4.61 31.96 18.68
N PRO A 149 -5.62 32.86 18.79
CA PRO A 149 -5.79 33.71 19.96
C PRO A 149 -6.18 32.82 21.16
N PHE A 150 -5.51 33.07 22.28
CA PHE A 150 -5.74 32.34 23.53
C PHE A 150 -5.70 33.35 24.69
N ARG A 151 -6.76 33.36 25.50
CA ARG A 151 -6.83 34.21 26.68
C ARG A 151 -6.31 33.51 27.90
N VAL A 152 -5.32 34.06 28.56
CA VAL A 152 -4.73 33.53 29.80
C VAL A 152 -5.23 34.38 30.97
N VAL A 153 -5.91 33.72 31.91
CA VAL A 153 -6.44 34.35 33.11
C VAL A 153 -5.89 33.61 34.33
N ASP A 154 -5.15 34.35 35.19
CA ASP A 154 -4.76 33.87 36.51
C ASP A 154 -5.30 34.87 37.58
N ARG A 155 -6.32 34.43 38.30
CA ARG A 155 -7.00 35.24 39.32
C ARG A 155 -6.15 35.49 40.57
N ASN A 156 -5.16 34.62 40.84
CA ASN A 156 -4.33 34.75 42.03
C ASN A 156 -3.35 35.91 41.94
N ILE A 157 -2.89 36.20 40.72
CA ILE A 157 -1.94 37.28 40.45
C ILE A 157 -2.57 38.42 39.66
N GLY A 158 -3.87 38.36 39.40
CA GLY A 158 -4.58 39.39 38.63
C GLY A 158 -4.18 39.51 37.16
N LEU A 159 -3.69 38.40 36.56
CA LEU A 159 -3.27 38.35 35.16
C LEU A 159 -4.49 38.09 34.27
N ASP A 160 -4.69 38.95 33.26
CA ASP A 160 -5.70 38.74 32.22
C ASP A 160 -5.15 39.31 30.92
N ILE A 161 -4.62 38.43 30.07
CA ILE A 161 -3.95 38.79 28.81
C ILE A 161 -4.40 37.91 27.66
N ASP A 162 -4.47 38.49 26.47
CA ASP A 162 -4.62 37.75 25.22
C ASP A 162 -3.24 37.45 24.62
N VAL A 163 -2.98 36.19 24.30
CA VAL A 163 -1.75 35.73 23.66
C VAL A 163 -2.07 35.09 22.32
N SER A 164 -1.13 35.14 21.41
CA SER A 164 -1.22 34.44 20.12
C SER A 164 -0.30 33.24 20.12
N VAL A 165 -0.86 32.04 19.96
CA VAL A 165 -0.12 30.76 20.02
C VAL A 165 0.07 30.20 18.62
N ARG A 166 1.29 29.79 18.31
CA ARG A 166 1.61 28.97 17.13
C ARG A 166 2.10 27.60 17.57
N CYS A 167 1.67 26.59 16.85
CA CYS A 167 2.12 25.21 17.05
C CYS A 167 2.77 24.70 15.77
N ASN A 168 3.91 24.04 15.91
CA ASN A 168 4.53 23.30 14.82
C ASN A 168 5.15 22.00 15.38
N GLY A 169 5.40 21.05 14.50
CA GLY A 169 6.02 19.78 14.87
C GLY A 169 6.30 18.92 13.65
N VAL A 170 6.82 17.74 13.94
CA VAL A 170 7.13 16.71 12.96
C VAL A 170 6.47 15.41 13.43
N TYR A 171 5.96 14.63 12.50
CA TYR A 171 5.40 13.31 12.77
C TYR A 171 5.91 12.31 11.74
N SER A 172 5.81 11.04 12.08
CA SER A 172 6.00 9.93 11.15
C SER A 172 4.75 9.05 11.10
N TYR A 173 4.58 8.35 10.01
CA TYR A 173 3.53 7.36 9.86
C TYR A 173 3.97 6.24 8.91
N LYS A 174 3.26 5.12 8.96
CA LYS A 174 3.43 4.00 8.02
C LYS A 174 2.09 3.37 7.68
N ILE A 175 2.01 2.72 6.53
CA ILE A 175 0.87 1.90 6.17
C ILE A 175 0.98 0.58 6.94
N VAL A 176 0.08 0.37 7.90
CA VAL A 176 0.03 -0.83 8.75
C VAL A 176 -0.83 -1.92 8.11
N ASP A 177 -1.92 -1.51 7.47
CA ASP A 177 -2.82 -2.41 6.75
C ASP A 177 -3.01 -1.92 5.30
N PRO A 178 -2.20 -2.45 4.36
CA PRO A 178 -2.29 -2.10 2.94
C PRO A 178 -3.64 -2.42 2.32
N LEU A 179 -4.34 -3.43 2.82
CA LEU A 179 -5.64 -3.83 2.31
C LEU A 179 -6.73 -2.82 2.68
N LEU A 180 -6.75 -2.35 3.93
CA LEU A 180 -7.62 -1.25 4.35
C LEU A 180 -7.31 0.03 3.61
N PHE A 181 -6.01 0.32 3.40
CA PHE A 181 -5.59 1.49 2.65
C PHE A 181 -6.09 1.44 1.20
N TYR A 182 -5.96 0.27 0.54
CA TYR A 182 -6.49 0.06 -0.80
C TYR A 182 -8.00 0.27 -0.86
N THR A 183 -8.75 -0.37 0.04
CA THR A 183 -10.21 -0.37 -0.03
C THR A 183 -10.86 0.95 0.37
N ASN A 184 -10.23 1.74 1.24
CA ASN A 184 -10.83 2.94 1.81
C ASN A 184 -10.20 4.25 1.32
N VAL A 185 -8.96 4.21 0.83
CA VAL A 185 -8.20 5.42 0.51
C VAL A 185 -7.85 5.51 -0.97
N CYS A 186 -6.97 4.63 -1.48
CA CYS A 186 -6.44 4.80 -2.82
C CYS A 186 -7.24 4.10 -3.93
N GLY A 187 -7.88 2.96 -3.64
CA GLY A 187 -8.59 2.19 -4.67
C GLY A 187 -7.69 1.80 -5.86
N ASN A 188 -8.25 1.83 -7.07
CA ASN A 188 -7.50 1.59 -8.29
C ASN A 188 -6.66 2.81 -8.66
N VAL A 189 -5.35 2.65 -8.58
CA VAL A 189 -4.36 3.66 -8.96
C VAL A 189 -3.95 3.42 -10.41
N GLU A 190 -3.79 4.47 -11.22
CA GLU A 190 -3.36 4.33 -12.61
C GLU A 190 -1.86 4.01 -12.71
N GLN A 191 -1.02 4.76 -12.02
CA GLN A 191 0.43 4.58 -11.97
C GLN A 191 0.93 4.53 -10.53
N GLN A 192 0.70 5.59 -9.76
CA GLN A 192 1.14 5.73 -8.38
C GLN A 192 0.15 6.57 -7.57
N TYR A 193 0.21 6.44 -6.26
CA TYR A 193 -0.52 7.25 -5.28
C TYR A 193 0.49 7.93 -4.38
N ASP A 194 0.52 9.25 -4.44
CA ASP A 194 1.52 10.04 -3.78
C ASP A 194 1.12 10.41 -2.34
N ARG A 195 2.12 10.66 -1.52
CA ARG A 195 1.99 11.09 -0.14
C ARG A 195 1.20 12.41 -0.01
N GLU A 196 1.37 13.32 -0.97
CA GLU A 196 0.70 14.61 -0.99
C GLU A 196 -0.82 14.49 -0.99
N GLU A 197 -1.37 13.41 -1.56
CA GLU A 197 -2.82 13.20 -1.67
C GLU A 197 -3.52 13.04 -0.30
N ILE A 198 -2.82 12.48 0.70
CA ILE A 198 -3.36 12.34 2.06
C ILE A 198 -2.79 13.36 3.05
N GLU A 199 -1.73 14.09 2.67
CA GLU A 199 -0.98 14.93 3.59
C GLU A 199 -1.84 16.06 4.19
N VAL A 200 -2.68 16.66 3.37
CA VAL A 200 -3.59 17.74 3.80
C VAL A 200 -4.58 17.23 4.85
N GLN A 201 -5.14 16.04 4.65
CA GLN A 201 -6.06 15.42 5.60
C GLN A 201 -5.35 15.10 6.92
N LEU A 202 -4.18 14.46 6.86
CA LEU A 202 -3.40 14.13 8.05
C LEU A 202 -3.03 15.36 8.84
N LYS A 203 -2.54 16.42 8.19
CA LYS A 203 -2.23 17.71 8.86
C LYS A 203 -3.45 18.32 9.53
N THR A 204 -4.60 18.26 8.88
CA THR A 204 -5.85 18.81 9.41
C THR A 204 -6.30 18.04 10.65
N GLU A 205 -6.22 16.71 10.63
CA GLU A 205 -6.57 15.85 11.77
C GLU A 205 -5.63 16.10 12.96
N PHE A 206 -4.32 16.19 12.72
CA PHE A 206 -3.35 16.49 13.76
C PHE A 206 -3.62 17.84 14.46
N VAL A 207 -3.97 18.86 13.70
CA VAL A 207 -4.29 20.20 14.27
C VAL A 207 -5.63 20.18 14.98
N ARG A 208 -6.61 19.38 14.52
CA ARG A 208 -7.94 19.27 15.12
C ARG A 208 -7.91 18.51 16.45
N ASP A 209 -7.21 17.41 16.53
CA ASP A 209 -7.18 16.53 17.71
C ASP A 209 -6.58 17.24 18.93
N ARG A 210 -5.65 18.16 18.72
CA ARG A 210 -5.08 19.00 19.79
C ARG A 210 -6.01 20.11 20.33
N LYS A 211 -7.15 20.34 19.68
CA LYS A 211 -8.17 21.28 20.19
C LYS A 211 -9.16 20.63 21.16
N SER A 212 -9.19 19.31 21.24
CA SER A 212 -10.14 18.54 22.05
C SER A 212 -9.57 18.04 23.38
N THR A 213 -8.30 18.36 23.70
CA THR A 213 -7.67 18.07 24.99
C THR A 213 -7.47 19.35 25.78
#